data_7db0ff11ceb0560fb94d411cfce75be5
#
_entry.id   7db0ff11ceb0560fb94d411cfce75be5
#
_cell.length_a   1.000
_cell.length_b   1.000
_cell.length_c   1.000
_cell.angle_alpha   90.00
_cell.angle_beta   90.00
_cell.angle_gamma   90.00
#
_symmetry.space_group_name_H-M   'P 1'
#
loop_
_entity.id
_entity.type
_entity.pdbx_description
1 polymer ?
#
loop_
_entity_poly.entity_id
_entity_poly.type
_entity_poly.pdbx_seq_one_letter_code
_entity_poly.pdbx_strand_id
1 'polypeptide(L)'
;MIQARNKLSKEELSEAKKLIDCCQAYDGTYRAPYLSNMLNFDPNMPAFFLYYEKGELVGLLTVYADDQDVEVTILVHPNHRRQGIARALFTSFEKETASFPIRSVTFQTERIFLERHPDFVSNWGLVEDENTEIWLGKDRRPYPLAKLSNLEVLLAD
;
A
#
# COMPACT_ATOMS: atom_id res chain seq x y z
N MET A 1 -0.35 -15.28 8.39
CA MET A 1 -0.85 -15.87 7.14
C MET A 1 -1.38 -14.77 6.22
N ILE A 2 -0.95 -14.78 4.97
CA ILE A 2 -1.37 -13.79 3.98
C ILE A 2 -2.34 -14.41 2.99
N GLN A 3 -3.42 -13.70 2.72
CA GLN A 3 -4.39 -14.08 1.70
C GLN A 3 -4.45 -13.00 0.63
N ALA A 4 -4.29 -13.40 -0.62
CA ALA A 4 -4.38 -12.51 -1.76
C ALA A 4 -5.78 -12.59 -2.36
N ARG A 5 -6.36 -11.43 -2.70
CA ARG A 5 -7.72 -11.33 -3.25
C ARG A 5 -7.74 -10.31 -4.38
N ASN A 6 -8.48 -10.59 -5.42
CA ASN A 6 -8.77 -9.58 -6.43
C ASN A 6 -9.96 -8.71 -6.01
N LYS A 7 -10.84 -9.24 -5.19
CA LYS A 7 -12.00 -8.52 -4.66
C LYS A 7 -12.25 -8.96 -3.22
N LEU A 8 -12.59 -8.01 -2.35
CA LEU A 8 -12.88 -8.30 -0.95
C LEU A 8 -14.32 -8.76 -0.78
N SER A 9 -14.52 -9.75 0.07
CA SER A 9 -15.85 -10.15 0.52
C SER A 9 -16.42 -9.07 1.44
N LYS A 10 -17.72 -9.19 1.74
CA LYS A 10 -18.38 -8.27 2.67
C LYS A 10 -17.73 -8.29 4.05
N GLU A 11 -17.35 -9.46 4.52
CA GLU A 11 -16.68 -9.63 5.81
C GLU A 11 -15.27 -9.04 5.78
N GLU A 12 -14.53 -9.30 4.72
CA GLU A 12 -13.19 -8.76 4.54
C GLU A 12 -13.22 -7.22 4.45
N LEU A 13 -14.23 -6.66 3.78
CA LEU A 13 -14.42 -5.22 3.75
C LEU A 13 -14.62 -4.64 5.15
N SER A 14 -15.41 -5.30 5.97
CA SER A 14 -15.65 -4.87 7.35
C SER A 14 -14.38 -4.93 8.18
N GLU A 15 -13.62 -6.00 8.06
CA GLU A 15 -12.32 -6.14 8.75
C GLU A 15 -11.33 -5.08 8.30
N ALA A 16 -11.28 -4.82 6.99
CA ALA A 16 -10.38 -3.82 6.43
C ALA A 16 -10.72 -2.41 6.94
N LYS A 17 -12.00 -2.07 6.97
CA LYS A 17 -12.43 -0.75 7.49
C LYS A 17 -12.07 -0.59 8.96
N LYS A 18 -12.22 -1.62 9.74
CA LYS A 18 -11.85 -1.61 11.15
C LYS A 18 -10.35 -1.38 11.33
N LEU A 19 -9.53 -2.05 10.54
CA LEU A 19 -8.07 -1.86 10.57
C LEU A 19 -7.69 -0.45 10.14
N ILE A 20 -8.32 0.06 9.09
CA ILE A 20 -8.09 1.43 8.61
C ILE A 20 -8.39 2.44 9.71
N ASP A 21 -9.54 2.30 10.37
CA ASP A 21 -9.93 3.21 11.44
C ASP A 21 -8.93 3.19 12.59
N CYS A 22 -8.44 2.01 12.96
CA CYS A 22 -7.46 1.84 14.02
C CYS A 22 -6.13 2.52 13.65
N CYS A 23 -5.66 2.33 12.43
CA CYS A 23 -4.42 2.96 11.97
C CYS A 23 -4.56 4.47 11.90
N GLN A 24 -5.68 4.97 11.38
CA GLN A 24 -5.92 6.40 11.29
C GLN A 24 -5.95 7.07 12.67
N ALA A 25 -6.60 6.45 13.62
CA ALA A 25 -6.66 6.99 14.97
C ALA A 25 -5.28 7.07 15.61
N TYR A 26 -4.45 6.05 15.39
CA TYR A 26 -3.10 6.02 15.95
C TYR A 26 -2.14 6.97 15.23
N ASP A 27 -2.17 6.99 13.90
CA ASP A 27 -1.21 7.75 13.09
C ASP A 27 -1.63 9.20 12.88
N GLY A 28 -2.89 9.54 13.16
CA GLY A 28 -3.41 10.86 12.86
C GLY A 28 -3.68 11.08 11.37
N THR A 29 -3.83 10.00 10.62
CA THR A 29 -4.15 10.05 9.20
C THR A 29 -5.64 9.99 8.98
N TYR A 30 -6.12 10.33 7.79
CA TYR A 30 -7.57 10.29 7.51
C TYR A 30 -7.92 9.94 6.08
N ARG A 31 -6.95 9.64 5.25
CA ARG A 31 -7.24 9.13 3.91
C ARG A 31 -7.26 7.61 3.92
N ALA A 32 -8.31 7.03 3.38
CA ALA A 32 -8.46 5.59 3.30
C ALA A 32 -8.09 5.10 1.90
N PRO A 33 -7.49 3.92 1.79
CA PRO A 33 -7.26 3.31 0.48
C PRO A 33 -8.59 2.94 -0.18
N TYR A 34 -8.57 2.86 -1.50
CA TYR A 34 -9.74 2.43 -2.26
C TYR A 34 -9.90 0.92 -2.12
N LEU A 35 -11.06 0.48 -1.65
CA LEU A 35 -11.32 -0.94 -1.36
C LEU A 35 -12.10 -1.65 -2.48
N SER A 36 -11.92 -1.21 -3.71
CA SER A 36 -12.54 -1.82 -4.88
C SER A 36 -11.49 -2.03 -5.97
N ASN A 37 -11.71 -3.03 -6.82
CA ASN A 37 -10.87 -3.27 -7.99
C ASN A 37 -11.54 -2.80 -9.29
N MET A 38 -12.65 -2.07 -9.19
CA MET A 38 -13.45 -1.68 -10.37
C MET A 38 -12.65 -0.91 -11.41
N LEU A 39 -11.71 -0.10 -10.97
CA LEU A 39 -10.93 0.76 -11.86
C LEU A 39 -9.57 0.15 -12.23
N ASN A 40 -9.27 -1.04 -11.74
CA ASN A 40 -8.00 -1.68 -12.07
C ASN A 40 -8.04 -2.21 -13.53
N PHE A 41 -6.89 -2.09 -14.20
CA PHE A 41 -6.79 -2.47 -15.62
C PHE A 41 -7.05 -3.96 -15.85
N ASP A 42 -6.86 -4.80 -14.84
CA ASP A 42 -7.14 -6.22 -14.92
C ASP A 42 -7.85 -6.66 -13.64
N PRO A 43 -9.15 -7.03 -13.74
CA PRO A 43 -9.92 -7.44 -12.56
C PRO A 43 -9.48 -8.78 -11.97
N ASN A 44 -8.66 -9.53 -12.68
CA ASN A 44 -8.13 -10.81 -12.17
C ASN A 44 -6.84 -10.64 -11.38
N MET A 45 -6.21 -9.46 -11.46
CA MET A 45 -5.00 -9.19 -10.71
C MET A 45 -5.32 -9.09 -9.22
N PRO A 46 -4.56 -9.76 -8.35
CA PRO A 46 -4.71 -9.56 -6.91
C PRO A 46 -4.50 -8.09 -6.55
N ALA A 47 -5.45 -7.52 -5.83
CA ALA A 47 -5.44 -6.10 -5.47
C ALA A 47 -5.49 -5.88 -3.97
N PHE A 48 -5.69 -6.93 -3.19
CA PHE A 48 -5.79 -6.85 -1.73
C PHE A 48 -5.03 -8.02 -1.12
N PHE A 49 -4.15 -7.69 -0.19
CA PHE A 49 -3.34 -8.68 0.52
C PHE A 49 -3.60 -8.51 2.00
N LEU A 50 -4.15 -9.54 2.62
CA LEU A 50 -4.61 -9.50 4.00
C LEU A 50 -3.72 -10.38 4.86
N TYR A 51 -3.17 -9.79 5.90
CA TYR A 51 -2.32 -10.51 6.85
C TYR A 51 -3.11 -10.77 8.12
N TYR A 52 -3.36 -12.04 8.39
CA TYR A 52 -4.10 -12.48 9.58
C TYR A 52 -3.14 -13.05 10.62
N GLU A 53 -3.40 -12.71 11.86
CA GLU A 53 -2.70 -13.29 13.00
C GLU A 53 -3.74 -13.66 14.04
N LYS A 54 -3.79 -14.93 14.41
CA LYS A 54 -4.78 -15.48 15.36
C LYS A 54 -6.22 -15.10 14.98
N GLY A 55 -6.52 -15.15 13.69
CA GLY A 55 -7.87 -14.86 13.19
C GLY A 55 -8.22 -13.39 13.07
N GLU A 56 -7.31 -12.49 13.40
CA GLU A 56 -7.52 -11.05 13.32
C GLU A 56 -6.74 -10.46 12.14
N LEU A 57 -7.37 -9.57 11.39
CA LEU A 57 -6.70 -8.84 10.32
C LEU A 57 -5.82 -7.76 10.93
N VAL A 58 -4.51 -7.91 10.80
CA VAL A 58 -3.53 -6.98 11.38
C VAL A 58 -2.69 -6.26 10.34
N GLY A 59 -2.79 -6.66 9.09
CA GLY A 59 -2.08 -5.97 8.00
C GLY A 59 -2.88 -6.03 6.72
N LEU A 60 -2.77 -4.97 5.92
CA LEU A 60 -3.47 -4.85 4.66
C LEU A 60 -2.60 -4.11 3.66
N LEU A 61 -2.45 -4.69 2.47
CA LEU A 61 -1.87 -4.00 1.33
C LEU A 61 -2.94 -3.90 0.25
N THR A 62 -3.14 -2.69 -0.27
CA THR A 62 -4.08 -2.46 -1.36
C THR A 62 -3.36 -1.96 -2.59
N VAL A 63 -3.86 -2.34 -3.76
CA VAL A 63 -3.32 -1.94 -5.05
C VAL A 63 -4.38 -1.20 -5.83
N TYR A 64 -4.06 0.01 -6.25
CA TYR A 64 -4.87 0.78 -7.18
C TYR A 64 -4.12 0.85 -8.50
N ALA A 65 -4.69 0.30 -9.55
CA ALA A 65 -3.99 0.08 -10.81
C ALA A 65 -4.91 0.40 -11.99
N ASP A 66 -5.24 1.67 -12.17
CA ASP A 66 -5.99 2.12 -13.34
C ASP A 66 -5.12 2.09 -14.60
N ASP A 67 -3.80 2.06 -14.44
CA ASP A 67 -2.84 1.79 -15.52
C ASP A 67 -1.67 0.96 -14.96
N GLN A 68 -0.59 0.87 -15.72
CA GLN A 68 0.56 0.04 -15.36
C GLN A 68 1.48 0.68 -14.31
N ASP A 69 1.28 1.93 -13.99
CA ASP A 69 1.94 2.60 -12.88
C ASP A 69 1.02 2.50 -11.68
N VAL A 70 1.28 1.56 -10.80
CA VAL A 70 0.34 1.21 -9.75
C VAL A 70 0.66 1.92 -8.44
N GLU A 71 -0.38 2.14 -7.65
CA GLU A 71 -0.29 2.75 -6.34
C GLU A 71 -0.58 1.71 -5.28
N VAL A 72 0.29 1.64 -4.28
CA VAL A 72 0.20 0.67 -3.21
C VAL A 72 0.08 1.39 -1.88
N THR A 73 -0.86 0.95 -1.06
CA THR A 73 -1.03 1.42 0.32
C THR A 73 -0.85 0.23 1.24
N ILE A 74 -0.04 0.38 2.28
CA ILE A 74 0.18 -0.67 3.28
C ILE A 74 -0.18 -0.14 4.65
N LEU A 75 -1.01 -0.90 5.36
CA LEU A 75 -1.43 -0.57 6.72
C LEU A 75 -1.11 -1.75 7.63
N VAL A 76 -0.52 -1.47 8.78
CA VAL A 76 -0.24 -2.49 9.81
C VAL A 76 -0.80 -1.98 11.13
N HIS A 77 -1.55 -2.84 11.80
CA HIS A 77 -2.10 -2.53 13.12
C HIS A 77 -0.99 -2.03 14.05
N PRO A 78 -1.20 -0.92 14.77
CA PRO A 78 -0.14 -0.32 15.59
C PRO A 78 0.55 -1.28 16.56
N ASN A 79 -0.20 -2.23 17.12
CA ASN A 79 0.34 -3.21 18.07
C ASN A 79 1.14 -4.32 17.40
N HIS A 80 1.16 -4.38 16.08
CA HIS A 80 1.83 -5.44 15.32
C HIS A 80 2.94 -4.90 14.43
N ARG A 81 3.34 -3.65 14.61
CA ARG A 81 4.37 -3.02 13.78
C ARG A 81 5.76 -3.49 14.18
N ARG A 82 6.70 -3.31 13.26
CA ARG A 82 8.12 -3.69 13.40
C ARG A 82 8.33 -5.20 13.58
N GLN A 83 7.43 -5.98 12.99
CA GLN A 83 7.51 -7.44 12.99
C GLN A 83 7.67 -8.01 11.59
N GLY A 84 7.92 -7.14 10.60
CA GLY A 84 8.11 -7.56 9.22
C GLY A 84 6.82 -7.81 8.44
N ILE A 85 5.67 -7.42 8.97
CA ILE A 85 4.37 -7.66 8.31
C ILE A 85 4.27 -6.86 7.01
N ALA A 86 4.64 -5.58 7.02
CA ALA A 86 4.59 -4.75 5.82
C ALA A 86 5.47 -5.31 4.71
N ARG A 87 6.67 -5.78 5.04
CA ARG A 87 7.57 -6.39 4.05
C ARG A 87 7.03 -7.71 3.53
N ALA A 88 6.45 -8.52 4.40
CA ALA A 88 5.83 -9.76 3.99
C ALA A 88 4.68 -9.52 3.01
N LEU A 89 3.86 -8.50 3.29
CA LEU A 89 2.77 -8.11 2.40
C LEU A 89 3.30 -7.64 1.04
N PHE A 90 4.33 -6.80 1.03
CA PHE A 90 4.90 -6.31 -0.22
C PHE A 90 5.55 -7.43 -1.03
N THR A 91 6.26 -8.34 -0.37
CA THR A 91 6.86 -9.51 -1.03
C THR A 91 5.77 -10.39 -1.67
N SER A 92 4.67 -10.60 -0.96
CA SER A 92 3.53 -11.33 -1.49
C SER A 92 2.93 -10.63 -2.71
N PHE A 93 2.79 -9.31 -2.64
CA PHE A 93 2.31 -8.49 -3.77
C PHE A 93 3.21 -8.68 -4.99
N GLU A 94 4.53 -8.57 -4.83
CA GLU A 94 5.45 -8.72 -5.94
C GLU A 94 5.36 -10.12 -6.57
N LYS A 95 5.24 -11.13 -5.74
CA LYS A 95 5.14 -12.51 -6.19
C LYS A 95 3.84 -12.78 -6.94
N GLU A 96 2.72 -12.36 -6.35
CA GLU A 96 1.39 -12.68 -6.89
C GLU A 96 1.04 -11.83 -8.11
N THR A 97 1.72 -10.72 -8.32
CA THR A 97 1.48 -9.85 -9.48
C THR A 97 2.59 -9.95 -10.53
N ALA A 98 3.53 -10.88 -10.39
CA ALA A 98 4.70 -10.98 -11.27
C ALA A 98 4.35 -11.19 -12.75
N SER A 99 3.22 -11.86 -13.03
CA SER A 99 2.77 -12.11 -14.41
C SER A 99 1.97 -10.97 -15.01
N PHE A 100 1.67 -9.93 -14.26
CA PHE A 100 0.90 -8.78 -14.75
C PHE A 100 1.85 -7.66 -15.19
N PRO A 101 1.46 -6.87 -16.21
CA PRO A 101 2.37 -5.87 -16.80
C PRO A 101 2.45 -4.60 -15.95
N ILE A 102 2.96 -4.70 -14.74
CA ILE A 102 3.18 -3.54 -13.88
C ILE A 102 4.51 -2.91 -14.24
N ARG A 103 4.50 -1.62 -14.56
CA ARG A 103 5.69 -0.86 -14.93
C ARG A 103 6.38 -0.23 -13.72
N SER A 104 5.60 0.35 -12.83
CA SER A 104 6.15 1.00 -11.64
C SER A 104 5.20 0.88 -10.47
N VAL A 105 5.75 1.02 -9.27
CA VAL A 105 4.99 0.96 -8.02
C VAL A 105 5.29 2.21 -7.22
N THR A 106 4.23 2.91 -6.79
CA THR A 106 4.35 4.06 -5.90
C THR A 106 3.63 3.75 -4.60
N PHE A 107 4.30 3.98 -3.49
CA PHE A 107 3.66 3.90 -2.19
C PHE A 107 2.93 5.18 -1.89
N GLN A 108 1.67 5.08 -1.53
CA GLN A 108 0.89 6.22 -1.10
C GLN A 108 0.92 6.35 0.41
N THR A 109 1.16 7.56 0.90
CA THR A 109 1.15 7.84 2.32
C THR A 109 0.81 9.31 2.55
N GLU A 110 0.69 9.70 3.81
CA GLU A 110 0.37 11.07 4.20
C GLU A 110 1.60 11.70 4.87
N ARG A 111 1.72 13.02 4.73
CA ARG A 111 2.86 13.74 5.30
C ARG A 111 3.01 13.47 6.79
N ILE A 112 1.92 13.46 7.54
CA ILE A 112 2.00 13.24 8.98
C ILE A 112 2.56 11.87 9.33
N PHE A 113 2.29 10.85 8.51
CA PHE A 113 2.88 9.53 8.71
C PHE A 113 4.39 9.59 8.55
N LEU A 114 4.88 10.27 7.52
CA LEU A 114 6.32 10.40 7.27
C LEU A 114 7.01 11.19 8.38
N GLU A 115 6.35 12.21 8.90
CA GLU A 115 6.90 13.00 10.00
C GLU A 115 7.04 12.17 11.28
N ARG A 116 6.10 11.28 11.53
CA ARG A 116 6.11 10.40 12.71
C ARG A 116 7.00 9.17 12.52
N HIS A 117 7.33 8.83 11.27
CA HIS A 117 8.16 7.68 10.93
C HIS A 117 9.28 8.09 9.98
N PRO A 118 10.26 8.87 10.45
CA PRO A 118 11.26 9.49 9.58
C PRO A 118 12.17 8.49 8.86
N ASP A 119 12.29 7.28 9.36
CA ASP A 119 13.14 6.26 8.74
C ASP A 119 12.43 5.43 7.67
N PHE A 120 11.14 5.69 7.43
CA PHE A 120 10.35 4.88 6.52
C PHE A 120 10.92 4.87 5.11
N VAL A 121 11.23 6.05 4.57
CA VAL A 121 11.73 6.20 3.19
C VAL A 121 13.05 5.43 3.01
N SER A 122 14.00 5.65 3.91
CA SER A 122 15.31 5.01 3.80
C SER A 122 15.24 3.51 4.03
N ASN A 123 14.43 3.05 5.00
CA ASN A 123 14.30 1.63 5.31
C ASN A 123 13.72 0.83 4.15
N TRP A 124 12.91 1.47 3.32
CA TRP A 124 12.31 0.81 2.16
C TRP A 124 13.07 1.06 0.86
N GLY A 125 14.14 1.84 0.90
CA GLY A 125 14.90 2.18 -0.31
C GLY A 125 14.07 2.97 -1.30
N LEU A 126 13.22 3.84 -0.81
CA LEU A 126 12.33 4.65 -1.64
C LEU A 126 12.97 6.00 -1.95
N VAL A 127 12.46 6.65 -2.98
CA VAL A 127 12.86 8.02 -3.34
C VAL A 127 11.66 8.92 -3.19
N GLU A 128 11.83 9.99 -2.44
CA GLU A 128 10.82 11.02 -2.28
C GLU A 128 10.87 11.99 -3.45
N ASP A 129 9.71 12.30 -4.01
CA ASP A 129 9.61 13.25 -5.11
C ASP A 129 9.77 14.67 -4.57
N GLU A 130 10.47 15.53 -5.31
CA GLU A 130 10.75 16.89 -4.91
C GLU A 130 9.61 17.88 -5.21
N ASN A 131 8.53 17.43 -5.83
CA ASN A 131 7.37 18.26 -6.13
C ASN A 131 6.64 18.67 -4.85
N THR A 132 5.66 19.57 -5.00
CA THR A 132 4.86 20.05 -3.87
C THR A 132 4.12 18.92 -3.16
N GLU A 133 3.86 17.85 -3.87
CA GLU A 133 3.28 16.64 -3.32
C GLU A 133 4.39 15.66 -3.04
N ILE A 134 4.24 14.92 -1.95
CA ILE A 134 5.24 13.92 -1.58
C ILE A 134 4.92 12.61 -2.26
N TRP A 135 5.91 12.08 -2.95
CA TRP A 135 5.79 10.78 -3.59
C TRP A 135 6.85 9.85 -3.09
N LEU A 136 6.51 8.60 -2.97
CA LEU A 136 7.44 7.54 -2.64
C LEU A 136 7.32 6.49 -3.71
N GLY A 137 8.42 6.23 -4.41
CA GLY A 137 8.35 5.34 -5.54
C GLY A 137 9.44 4.30 -5.54
N LYS A 138 9.14 3.17 -6.16
CA LYS A 138 10.08 2.10 -6.40
C LYS A 138 9.71 1.44 -7.70
N ASP A 139 10.62 1.49 -8.66
CA ASP A 139 10.41 0.81 -9.92
C ASP A 139 10.48 -0.69 -9.72
N ARG A 140 9.61 -1.40 -10.40
CA ARG A 140 9.61 -2.85 -10.40
C ARG A 140 10.84 -3.44 -11.08
N ARG A 141 11.41 -2.69 -12.00
CA ARG A 141 12.64 -3.02 -12.71
C ARG A 141 13.77 -2.17 -12.15
N PRO A 142 15.05 -2.52 -12.41
CA PRO A 142 16.17 -1.70 -11.95
C PRO A 142 16.30 -0.41 -12.77
N TYR A 143 15.28 0.42 -12.76
CA TYR A 143 15.25 1.69 -13.47
C TYR A 143 15.31 2.87 -12.50
N PRO A 144 15.74 4.04 -13.01
CA PRO A 144 15.64 5.26 -12.23
C PRO A 144 14.19 5.55 -11.84
N LEU A 145 13.99 6.01 -10.61
CA LEU A 145 12.66 6.29 -10.09
C LEU A 145 12.08 7.61 -10.56
N ALA A 146 12.82 8.36 -11.36
CA ALA A 146 12.39 9.67 -11.87
C ALA A 146 11.08 9.63 -12.66
N LYS A 147 10.72 8.46 -13.20
CA LYS A 147 9.48 8.30 -13.96
C LYS A 147 8.22 8.25 -13.11
N LEU A 148 8.37 8.23 -11.81
CA LEU A 148 7.24 8.21 -10.89
C LEU A 148 6.63 9.58 -10.67
N SER A 149 7.13 10.60 -11.37
CA SER A 149 6.76 12.00 -11.18
C SER A 149 5.31 12.35 -11.54
N ASN A 150 4.55 11.43 -12.09
CA ASN A 150 3.16 11.71 -12.47
C ASN A 150 2.14 11.23 -11.44
N LEU A 151 2.58 10.59 -10.37
CA LEU A 151 1.66 10.08 -9.37
C LEU A 151 1.46 11.12 -8.27
N GLU A 152 0.24 11.21 -7.83
CA GLU A 152 -0.15 12.12 -6.78
C GLU A 152 -0.10 11.40 -5.45
N VAL A 153 0.58 12.00 -4.50
CA VAL A 153 0.56 11.50 -3.12
C VAL A 153 -0.59 12.15 -2.39
N LEU A 154 -1.42 11.34 -1.79
CA LEU A 154 -2.53 11.85 -1.00
C LEU A 154 -1.99 12.30 0.35
N LEU A 155 -1.90 13.62 0.51
CA LEU A 155 -1.45 14.20 1.75
C LEU A 155 -2.64 14.61 2.59
N ALA A 156 -2.62 14.20 3.82
CA ALA A 156 -3.60 14.63 4.81
C ALA A 156 -2.91 15.67 5.71
N ASP A 157 -3.15 16.88 5.44
CA ASP A 157 -2.58 17.97 6.22
C ASP A 157 -3.65 18.74 6.98
#